data_07ed29950bba6cba1ff6a766295ac41d
#
_entry.id   07ed29950bba6cba1ff6a766295ac41d
#
_cell.length_a   1.000
_cell.length_b   1.000
_cell.length_c   1.000
_cell.angle_alpha   90.00
_cell.angle_beta   90.00
_cell.angle_gamma   90.00
#
_symmetry.space_group_name_H-M   'P 1'
#
loop_
_entity.id
_entity.type
_entity.pdbx_description
1 polymer ?
#
loop_
_entity_poly.entity_id
_entity_poly.type
_entity_poly.pdbx_seq_one_letter_code
_entity_poly.pdbx_strand_id
1 'polypeptide(L)'
;DGYPLFFIRLGLLGDMVFYLLAILKKWNFQEKQLAMLQIQKQLEISNLRNTISSQLHDDIGSVLSGVSMYSHLANTQMNQGEYGKVNASLQTIRHSASEVIGKLDDLVWSVRSDHISLNKLVEKLFQFGHEMCYAKAIEFRTNMRDLNIDIELSEEQNYQLYLFLKEAINNAVKYSGAGVLELMVHLKSGCIEFTVSDDGKGLDISNMDGGNGIRNMKRRAAEIGAQFDLQSGLGKGVFISLVIKYPNAV
;
A
#
# COMPACT_ATOMS: atom_id res chain seq x y z
N ASP A 1 63.02 47.20 -7.17
CA ASP A 1 62.15 46.58 -8.20
C ASP A 1 61.40 45.33 -7.76
N GLY A 2 61.49 44.90 -6.48
CA GLY A 2 60.86 43.66 -6.00
C GLY A 2 59.46 43.80 -5.39
N TYR A 3 59.04 45.01 -5.06
CA TYR A 3 57.76 45.25 -4.32
C TYR A 3 56.47 44.87 -5.07
N PRO A 4 56.31 45.11 -6.38
CA PRO A 4 55.05 44.75 -7.05
C PRO A 4 54.79 43.25 -7.11
N LEU A 5 55.81 42.42 -7.28
CA LEU A 5 55.72 40.97 -7.31
C LEU A 5 55.34 40.38 -5.96
N PHE A 6 55.76 41.01 -4.84
CA PHE A 6 55.39 40.61 -3.50
C PHE A 6 53.91 40.79 -3.24
N PHE A 7 53.33 41.94 -3.58
CA PHE A 7 51.89 42.19 -3.42
C PHE A 7 51.03 41.30 -4.30
N ILE A 8 51.45 41.00 -5.53
CA ILE A 8 50.75 40.06 -6.41
C ILE A 8 50.72 38.64 -5.79
N ARG A 9 51.87 38.19 -5.26
CA ARG A 9 51.93 36.87 -4.59
C ARG A 9 51.10 36.80 -3.33
N LEU A 10 51.03 37.89 -2.53
CA LEU A 10 50.21 37.98 -1.34
C LEU A 10 48.70 37.95 -1.68
N GLY A 11 48.30 38.62 -2.78
CA GLY A 11 46.94 38.57 -3.30
C GLY A 11 46.52 37.16 -3.73
N LEU A 12 47.37 36.49 -4.51
CA LEU A 12 47.12 35.10 -4.94
C LEU A 12 46.99 34.11 -3.76
N LEU A 13 47.81 34.29 -2.70
CA LEU A 13 47.69 33.50 -1.50
C LEU A 13 46.37 33.78 -0.77
N GLY A 14 45.92 35.03 -0.71
CA GLY A 14 44.63 35.42 -0.15
C GLY A 14 43.46 34.77 -0.88
N ASP A 15 43.48 34.82 -2.21
CA ASP A 15 42.47 34.19 -3.07
C ASP A 15 42.48 32.68 -2.88
N MET A 16 43.65 32.04 -2.81
CA MET A 16 43.75 30.60 -2.60
C MET A 16 43.16 30.16 -1.22
N VAL A 17 43.42 30.92 -0.17
CA VAL A 17 42.84 30.68 1.17
C VAL A 17 41.33 30.88 1.14
N PHE A 18 40.84 31.93 0.46
CA PHE A 18 39.39 32.16 0.32
C PHE A 18 38.70 31.03 -0.42
N TYR A 19 39.26 30.55 -1.54
CA TYR A 19 38.69 29.39 -2.25
C TYR A 19 38.72 28.11 -1.42
N LEU A 20 39.80 27.88 -0.66
CA LEU A 20 39.88 26.72 0.24
C LEU A 20 38.80 26.76 1.31
N LEU A 21 38.59 27.92 1.94
CA LEU A 21 37.52 28.11 2.94
C LEU A 21 36.14 27.94 2.33
N ALA A 22 35.91 28.44 1.11
CA ALA A 22 34.64 28.25 0.41
C ALA A 22 34.37 26.78 0.10
N ILE A 23 35.39 26.03 -0.35
CA ILE A 23 35.29 24.58 -0.60
C ILE A 23 34.98 23.82 0.69
N LEU A 24 35.69 24.11 1.78
CA LEU A 24 35.47 23.49 3.09
C LEU A 24 34.05 23.77 3.62
N LYS A 25 33.57 25.01 3.46
CA LYS A 25 32.22 25.39 3.85
C LYS A 25 31.15 24.65 3.02
N LYS A 26 31.38 24.51 1.71
CA LYS A 26 30.49 23.75 0.82
C LYS A 26 30.49 22.26 1.17
N TRP A 27 31.64 21.68 1.45
CA TRP A 27 31.78 20.28 1.88
C TRP A 27 31.01 20.02 3.17
N ASN A 28 31.28 20.80 4.23
CA ASN A 28 30.58 20.68 5.51
C ASN A 28 29.06 20.84 5.36
N PHE A 29 28.61 21.71 4.45
CA PHE A 29 27.19 21.87 4.16
C PHE A 29 26.60 20.63 3.48
N GLN A 30 27.30 20.07 2.50
CA GLN A 30 26.87 18.84 1.81
C GLN A 30 26.85 17.64 2.76
N GLU A 31 27.87 17.50 3.60
CA GLU A 31 27.94 16.43 4.61
C GLU A 31 26.76 16.49 5.59
N LYS A 32 26.44 17.70 6.08
CA LYS A 32 25.25 17.89 6.94
C LYS A 32 23.95 17.56 6.23
N GLN A 33 23.81 17.92 4.95
CA GLN A 33 22.62 17.57 4.17
C GLN A 33 22.47 16.06 4.00
N LEU A 34 23.57 15.35 3.66
CA LEU A 34 23.59 13.90 3.53
C LEU A 34 23.24 13.23 4.88
N ALA A 35 23.81 13.71 5.98
CA ALA A 35 23.49 13.18 7.30
C ALA A 35 22.03 13.40 7.69
N MET A 36 21.45 14.58 7.41
CA MET A 36 20.03 14.83 7.63
C MET A 36 19.14 13.91 6.80
N LEU A 37 19.47 13.71 5.52
CA LEU A 37 18.71 12.81 4.63
C LEU A 37 18.75 11.37 5.14
N GLN A 38 19.90 10.90 5.62
CA GLN A 38 20.04 9.56 6.21
C GLN A 38 19.22 9.41 7.49
N ILE A 39 19.21 10.42 8.38
CA ILE A 39 18.41 10.42 9.60
C ILE A 39 16.92 10.40 9.24
N GLN A 40 16.51 11.21 8.28
CA GLN A 40 15.12 11.26 7.82
C GLN A 40 14.66 9.91 7.26
N LYS A 41 15.49 9.27 6.42
CA LYS A 41 15.22 7.92 5.90
C LYS A 41 15.14 6.87 7.01
N GLN A 42 16.01 6.93 8.01
CA GLN A 42 15.94 6.02 9.16
C GLN A 42 14.68 6.22 10.00
N LEU A 43 14.24 7.46 10.19
CA LEU A 43 12.99 7.77 10.91
C LEU A 43 11.77 7.25 10.13
N GLU A 44 11.75 7.40 8.82
CA GLU A 44 10.68 6.89 7.95
C GLU A 44 10.57 5.36 8.03
N ILE A 45 11.69 4.65 7.91
CA ILE A 45 11.75 3.19 8.09
C ILE A 45 11.31 2.77 9.50
N SER A 46 11.73 3.50 10.53
CA SER A 46 11.33 3.22 11.92
C SER A 46 9.83 3.41 12.13
N ASN A 47 9.26 4.48 11.58
CA ASN A 47 7.82 4.74 11.65
C ASN A 47 7.01 3.67 10.91
N LEU A 48 7.45 3.28 9.71
CA LEU A 48 6.82 2.20 8.95
C LEU A 48 6.87 0.89 9.75
N ARG A 49 8.02 0.56 10.34
CA ARG A 49 8.19 -0.63 11.17
C ARG A 49 7.27 -0.63 12.40
N ASN A 50 7.10 0.51 13.05
CA ASN A 50 6.21 0.66 14.20
C ASN A 50 4.74 0.52 13.77
N THR A 51 4.34 1.13 12.65
CA THR A 51 2.99 1.00 12.09
C THR A 51 2.67 -0.45 11.74
N ILE A 52 3.60 -1.13 11.07
CA ILE A 52 3.48 -2.55 10.74
C ILE A 52 3.38 -3.39 12.01
N SER A 53 4.24 -3.15 13.01
CA SER A 53 4.23 -3.90 14.27
C SER A 53 2.93 -3.73 15.05
N SER A 54 2.38 -2.51 15.10
CA SER A 54 1.08 -2.24 15.74
C SER A 54 -0.06 -2.93 15.00
N GLN A 55 -0.11 -2.80 13.67
CA GLN A 55 -1.14 -3.46 12.86
C GLN A 55 -1.06 -4.98 12.95
N LEU A 56 0.16 -5.55 12.97
CA LEU A 56 0.37 -6.97 13.19
C LEU A 56 -0.19 -7.43 14.54
N HIS A 57 0.15 -6.71 15.60
CA HIS A 57 -0.29 -7.06 16.94
C HIS A 57 -1.81 -7.05 17.05
N ASP A 58 -2.46 -6.01 16.50
CA ASP A 58 -3.90 -5.84 16.61
C ASP A 58 -4.66 -6.83 15.70
N ASP A 59 -4.24 -6.98 14.46
CA ASP A 59 -4.88 -7.84 13.48
C ASP A 59 -4.63 -9.32 13.77
N ILE A 60 -3.39 -9.73 14.05
CA ILE A 60 -3.03 -11.12 14.32
C ILE A 60 -3.47 -11.52 15.72
N GLY A 61 -3.28 -10.65 16.71
CA GLY A 61 -3.68 -10.92 18.10
C GLY A 61 -5.17 -11.22 18.21
N SER A 62 -6.02 -10.45 17.54
CA SER A 62 -7.47 -10.66 17.53
C SER A 62 -7.85 -11.99 16.87
N VAL A 63 -7.22 -12.33 15.74
CA VAL A 63 -7.51 -13.57 15.01
C VAL A 63 -7.00 -14.79 15.76
N LEU A 64 -5.80 -14.73 16.34
CA LEU A 64 -5.27 -15.84 17.17
C LEU A 64 -6.11 -16.08 18.40
N SER A 65 -6.65 -15.03 19.03
CA SER A 65 -7.61 -15.16 20.13
C SER A 65 -8.90 -15.85 19.67
N GLY A 66 -9.41 -15.52 18.48
CA GLY A 66 -10.53 -16.19 17.85
C GLY A 66 -10.25 -17.67 17.56
N VAL A 67 -9.09 -17.99 16.98
CA VAL A 67 -8.65 -19.38 16.74
C VAL A 67 -8.59 -20.17 18.03
N SER A 68 -8.01 -19.60 19.10
CA SER A 68 -7.96 -20.23 20.43
C SER A 68 -9.34 -20.50 20.99
N MET A 69 -10.26 -19.52 20.91
CA MET A 69 -11.63 -19.65 21.37
C MET A 69 -12.41 -20.76 20.61
N TYR A 70 -12.34 -20.76 19.27
CA TYR A 70 -12.99 -21.77 18.44
C TYR A 70 -12.38 -23.16 18.62
N SER A 71 -11.08 -23.26 18.91
CA SER A 71 -10.42 -24.52 19.24
C SER A 71 -10.95 -25.10 20.54
N HIS A 72 -11.11 -24.26 21.57
CA HIS A 72 -11.71 -24.68 22.84
C HIS A 72 -13.17 -25.09 22.66
N LEU A 73 -13.95 -24.32 21.89
CA LEU A 73 -15.34 -24.60 21.56
C LEU A 73 -15.49 -25.95 20.83
N ALA A 74 -14.65 -26.19 19.81
CA ALA A 74 -14.65 -27.45 19.06
C ALA A 74 -14.37 -28.65 19.96
N ASN A 75 -13.42 -28.52 20.92
CA ASN A 75 -13.12 -29.58 21.87
C ASN A 75 -14.32 -29.88 22.82
N THR A 76 -14.98 -28.82 23.29
CA THR A 76 -16.20 -28.96 24.14
C THR A 76 -17.34 -29.63 23.37
N GLN A 77 -17.60 -29.20 22.12
CA GLN A 77 -18.62 -29.77 21.24
C GLN A 77 -18.33 -31.26 20.89
N MET A 78 -17.05 -31.61 20.72
CA MET A 78 -16.63 -32.98 20.48
C MET A 78 -16.96 -33.87 21.68
N ASN A 79 -16.68 -33.41 22.89
CA ASN A 79 -17.01 -34.13 24.13
C ASN A 79 -18.51 -34.27 24.36
N GLN A 80 -19.35 -33.39 23.78
CA GLN A 80 -20.79 -33.42 23.81
C GLN A 80 -21.42 -34.24 22.66
N GLY A 81 -20.61 -34.77 21.73
CA GLY A 81 -21.10 -35.53 20.58
C GLY A 81 -21.72 -34.67 19.47
N GLU A 82 -21.52 -33.33 19.50
CA GLU A 82 -22.11 -32.41 18.55
C GLU A 82 -21.21 -32.23 17.29
N TYR A 83 -20.97 -33.30 16.55
CA TYR A 83 -20.02 -33.36 15.43
C TYR A 83 -20.29 -32.33 14.32
N GLY A 84 -21.55 -31.97 14.06
CA GLY A 84 -21.90 -30.93 13.09
C GLY A 84 -21.35 -29.56 13.47
N LYS A 85 -21.42 -29.20 14.77
CA LYS A 85 -20.88 -27.93 15.28
C LYS A 85 -19.36 -27.92 15.33
N VAL A 86 -18.74 -29.08 15.63
CA VAL A 86 -17.28 -29.25 15.56
C VAL A 86 -16.77 -28.90 14.18
N ASN A 87 -17.40 -29.40 13.10
CA ASN A 87 -16.99 -29.09 11.75
C ASN A 87 -17.08 -27.59 11.43
N ALA A 88 -18.15 -26.92 11.86
CA ALA A 88 -18.30 -25.47 11.71
C ALA A 88 -17.18 -24.70 12.44
N SER A 89 -16.84 -25.07 13.67
CA SER A 89 -15.75 -24.46 14.44
C SER A 89 -14.38 -24.67 13.76
N LEU A 90 -14.10 -25.86 13.23
CA LEU A 90 -12.88 -26.16 12.48
C LEU A 90 -12.79 -25.37 11.16
N GLN A 91 -13.90 -25.17 10.45
CA GLN A 91 -13.95 -24.33 9.26
C GLN A 91 -13.63 -22.86 9.58
N THR A 92 -14.15 -22.36 10.71
CA THR A 92 -13.83 -21.00 11.18
C THR A 92 -12.34 -20.86 11.51
N ILE A 93 -11.76 -21.82 12.22
CA ILE A 93 -10.32 -21.86 12.52
C ILE A 93 -9.50 -21.82 11.23
N ARG A 94 -9.83 -22.70 10.26
CA ARG A 94 -9.14 -22.75 8.98
C ARG A 94 -9.21 -21.42 8.22
N HIS A 95 -10.39 -20.79 8.18
CA HIS A 95 -10.59 -19.51 7.51
C HIS A 95 -9.76 -18.42 8.18
N SER A 96 -9.79 -18.33 9.51
CA SER A 96 -9.02 -17.37 10.29
C SER A 96 -7.51 -17.55 10.10
N ALA A 97 -7.02 -18.80 10.11
CA ALA A 97 -5.61 -19.08 9.86
C ALA A 97 -5.17 -18.66 8.45
N SER A 98 -5.98 -18.92 7.42
CA SER A 98 -5.70 -18.50 6.04
C SER A 98 -5.69 -16.98 5.91
N GLU A 99 -6.55 -16.27 6.64
CA GLU A 99 -6.58 -14.81 6.68
C GLU A 99 -5.29 -14.23 7.27
N VAL A 100 -4.79 -14.81 8.37
CA VAL A 100 -3.51 -14.39 8.98
C VAL A 100 -2.34 -14.61 8.03
N ILE A 101 -2.27 -15.78 7.38
CA ILE A 101 -1.23 -16.07 6.41
C ILE A 101 -1.24 -15.03 5.28
N GLY A 102 -2.41 -14.72 4.73
CA GLY A 102 -2.53 -13.69 3.68
C GLY A 102 -2.09 -12.29 4.13
N LYS A 103 -2.39 -11.91 5.38
CA LYS A 103 -1.92 -10.64 5.97
C LYS A 103 -0.40 -10.63 6.19
N LEU A 104 0.18 -11.77 6.62
CA LEU A 104 1.62 -11.91 6.77
C LEU A 104 2.36 -11.80 5.43
N ASP A 105 1.84 -12.42 4.38
CA ASP A 105 2.41 -12.34 3.03
C ASP A 105 2.40 -10.89 2.52
N ASP A 106 1.33 -10.13 2.78
CA ASP A 106 1.24 -8.72 2.43
C ASP A 106 2.31 -7.88 3.15
N LEU A 107 2.54 -8.18 4.43
CA LEU A 107 3.54 -7.52 5.25
C LEU A 107 4.97 -7.85 4.81
N VAL A 108 5.25 -9.13 4.57
CA VAL A 108 6.58 -9.55 4.08
C VAL A 108 6.88 -8.88 2.75
N TRP A 109 5.86 -8.74 1.89
CA TRP A 109 6.01 -8.05 0.63
C TRP A 109 6.31 -6.56 0.81
N SER A 110 5.64 -5.86 1.75
CA SER A 110 5.87 -4.44 2.03
C SER A 110 7.27 -4.16 2.60
N VAL A 111 7.79 -5.05 3.46
CA VAL A 111 9.12 -4.89 4.09
C VAL A 111 10.27 -5.21 3.13
N ARG A 112 10.06 -6.12 2.17
CA ARG A 112 11.07 -6.48 1.15
C ARG A 112 11.21 -5.47 0.02
N SER A 113 10.39 -4.46 0.00
CA SER A 113 10.20 -3.58 -1.13
C SER A 113 11.04 -2.31 -1.05
N ASP A 114 12.36 -2.44 -0.95
CA ASP A 114 13.24 -1.34 -1.32
C ASP A 114 12.96 -0.98 -2.80
N HIS A 115 12.23 0.14 -3.01
CA HIS A 115 11.85 0.67 -4.33
C HIS A 115 11.00 -0.27 -5.23
N ILE A 116 9.75 -0.55 -4.79
CA ILE A 116 8.79 -1.16 -5.73
C ILE A 116 8.37 -0.08 -6.74
N SER A 117 8.69 -0.33 -8.02
CA SER A 117 8.10 0.47 -9.09
C SER A 117 6.58 0.22 -9.16
N LEU A 118 5.83 1.24 -9.56
CA LEU A 118 4.39 1.14 -9.78
C LEU A 118 4.01 -0.06 -10.66
N ASN A 119 4.81 -0.37 -11.68
CA ASN A 119 4.61 -1.51 -12.58
C ASN A 119 4.57 -2.84 -11.81
N LYS A 120 5.52 -3.07 -10.90
CA LYS A 120 5.56 -4.31 -10.08
C LYS A 120 4.35 -4.42 -9.14
N LEU A 121 3.91 -3.29 -8.57
CA LEU A 121 2.71 -3.26 -7.73
C LEU A 121 1.47 -3.64 -8.54
N VAL A 122 1.31 -3.06 -9.73
CA VAL A 122 0.18 -3.33 -10.61
C VAL A 122 0.20 -4.77 -11.11
N GLU A 123 1.36 -5.31 -11.51
CA GLU A 123 1.50 -6.73 -11.88
C GLU A 123 1.05 -7.66 -10.76
N LYS A 124 1.44 -7.38 -9.52
CA LYS A 124 1.02 -8.18 -8.35
C LYS A 124 -0.48 -8.12 -8.12
N LEU A 125 -1.09 -6.93 -8.27
CA LEU A 125 -2.54 -6.78 -8.15
C LEU A 125 -3.29 -7.53 -9.25
N PHE A 126 -2.77 -7.56 -10.46
CA PHE A 126 -3.36 -8.34 -11.55
C PHE A 126 -3.28 -9.83 -11.30
N GLN A 127 -2.14 -10.31 -10.86
CA GLN A 127 -2.01 -11.72 -10.48
C GLN A 127 -3.00 -12.07 -9.37
N PHE A 128 -3.08 -11.27 -8.33
CA PHE A 128 -4.04 -11.45 -7.24
C PHE A 128 -5.50 -11.45 -7.74
N GLY A 129 -5.87 -10.45 -8.56
CA GLY A 129 -7.23 -10.34 -9.13
C GLY A 129 -7.58 -11.54 -10.01
N HIS A 130 -6.63 -11.97 -10.85
CA HIS A 130 -6.82 -13.14 -11.72
C HIS A 130 -7.04 -14.43 -10.92
N GLU A 131 -6.22 -14.68 -9.90
CA GLU A 131 -6.34 -15.88 -9.04
C GLU A 131 -7.68 -15.89 -8.28
N MET A 132 -8.08 -14.74 -7.72
CA MET A 132 -9.33 -14.61 -6.98
C MET A 132 -10.57 -14.78 -7.86
N CYS A 133 -10.56 -14.17 -9.05
CA CYS A 133 -11.67 -14.25 -10.00
C CYS A 133 -11.78 -15.64 -10.62
N TYR A 134 -10.66 -16.28 -10.97
CA TYR A 134 -10.64 -17.64 -11.47
C TYR A 134 -11.30 -18.64 -10.51
N ALA A 135 -11.02 -18.51 -9.20
CA ALA A 135 -11.60 -19.37 -8.16
C ALA A 135 -13.13 -19.23 -8.04
N LYS A 136 -13.72 -18.15 -8.59
CA LYS A 136 -15.16 -17.84 -8.53
C LYS A 136 -15.85 -17.82 -9.89
N ALA A 137 -15.14 -18.19 -10.95
CA ALA A 137 -15.61 -18.14 -12.33
C ALA A 137 -16.09 -16.72 -12.75
N ILE A 138 -15.40 -15.67 -12.24
CA ILE A 138 -15.61 -14.27 -12.62
C ILE A 138 -14.65 -13.94 -13.77
N GLU A 139 -15.12 -13.28 -14.82
CA GLU A 139 -14.25 -12.76 -15.87
C GLU A 139 -13.47 -11.55 -15.34
N PHE A 140 -12.13 -11.64 -15.31
CA PHE A 140 -11.28 -10.55 -14.88
C PHE A 140 -10.74 -9.78 -16.08
N ARG A 141 -11.08 -8.49 -16.17
CA ARG A 141 -10.63 -7.59 -17.24
C ARG A 141 -9.66 -6.56 -16.69
N THR A 142 -8.59 -6.33 -17.44
CA THR A 142 -7.57 -5.34 -17.10
C THR A 142 -7.20 -4.52 -18.32
N ASN A 143 -6.92 -3.23 -18.12
CA ASN A 143 -6.37 -2.37 -19.16
C ASN A 143 -5.12 -1.67 -18.63
N MET A 144 -3.96 -2.06 -19.18
CA MET A 144 -2.64 -1.51 -18.85
C MET A 144 -2.03 -0.77 -20.04
N ARG A 145 -2.81 -0.03 -20.82
CA ARG A 145 -2.23 0.73 -21.90
C ARG A 145 -1.37 1.85 -21.33
N ASP A 146 -0.09 1.83 -21.68
CA ASP A 146 0.91 2.90 -21.47
C ASP A 146 1.53 3.06 -20.06
N LEU A 147 1.61 2.01 -19.24
CA LEU A 147 2.33 2.04 -17.96
C LEU A 147 3.87 1.97 -18.10
N ASN A 148 4.43 2.47 -19.20
CA ASN A 148 5.88 2.55 -19.37
C ASN A 148 6.44 3.84 -18.73
N ILE A 149 5.92 4.22 -17.55
CA ILE A 149 6.29 5.44 -16.83
C ILE A 149 6.96 5.05 -15.52
N ASP A 150 8.17 5.55 -15.35
CA ASP A 150 8.96 5.41 -14.14
C ASP A 150 8.42 6.39 -13.07
N ILE A 151 7.26 6.02 -12.48
CA ILE A 151 6.66 6.78 -11.38
C ILE A 151 7.10 6.13 -10.09
N GLU A 152 7.87 6.87 -9.31
CA GLU A 152 8.25 6.49 -7.96
C GLU A 152 7.19 6.99 -6.96
N LEU A 153 6.52 6.07 -6.33
CA LEU A 153 5.70 6.32 -5.14
C LEU A 153 6.55 6.03 -3.89
N SER A 154 6.27 6.72 -2.79
CA SER A 154 6.89 6.38 -1.51
C SER A 154 6.53 4.96 -1.08
N GLU A 155 7.33 4.35 -0.21
CA GLU A 155 7.06 3.00 0.32
C GLU A 155 5.68 2.93 0.98
N GLU A 156 5.30 3.96 1.73
CA GLU A 156 4.00 4.05 2.36
C GLU A 156 2.87 4.19 1.33
N GLN A 157 3.04 5.02 0.29
CA GLN A 157 2.06 5.14 -0.79
C GLN A 157 1.86 3.80 -1.50
N ASN A 158 2.94 3.10 -1.84
CA ASN A 158 2.88 1.77 -2.46
C ASN A 158 2.14 0.76 -1.59
N TYR A 159 2.42 0.75 -0.28
CA TYR A 159 1.80 -0.18 0.66
C TYR A 159 0.30 0.10 0.83
N GLN A 160 -0.08 1.34 1.11
CA GLN A 160 -1.48 1.70 1.31
C GLN A 160 -2.31 1.54 0.02
N LEU A 161 -1.72 1.87 -1.14
CA LEU A 161 -2.32 1.66 -2.45
C LEU A 161 -2.59 0.17 -2.72
N TYR A 162 -1.59 -0.68 -2.47
CA TYR A 162 -1.74 -2.13 -2.62
C TYR A 162 -2.86 -2.68 -1.76
N LEU A 163 -2.88 -2.33 -0.47
CA LEU A 163 -3.90 -2.81 0.46
C LEU A 163 -5.31 -2.27 0.11
N PHE A 164 -5.39 -1.02 -0.38
CA PHE A 164 -6.65 -0.44 -0.84
C PHE A 164 -7.23 -1.21 -2.02
N LEU A 165 -6.43 -1.42 -3.07
CA LEU A 165 -6.88 -2.10 -4.29
C LEU A 165 -7.16 -3.58 -4.05
N LYS A 166 -6.35 -4.23 -3.22
CA LYS A 166 -6.58 -5.61 -2.78
C LYS A 166 -7.92 -5.76 -2.07
N GLU A 167 -8.27 -4.83 -1.17
CA GLU A 167 -9.55 -4.82 -0.46
C GLU A 167 -10.71 -4.59 -1.44
N ALA A 168 -10.57 -3.68 -2.41
CA ALA A 168 -11.58 -3.43 -3.42
C ALA A 168 -11.86 -4.68 -4.28
N ILE A 169 -10.82 -5.35 -4.77
CA ILE A 169 -10.93 -6.61 -5.53
C ILE A 169 -11.58 -7.71 -4.66
N ASN A 170 -11.14 -7.84 -3.42
CA ASN A 170 -11.64 -8.86 -2.49
C ASN A 170 -13.13 -8.67 -2.18
N ASN A 171 -13.56 -7.42 -2.00
CA ASN A 171 -14.97 -7.08 -1.77
C ASN A 171 -15.83 -7.41 -3.00
N ALA A 172 -15.36 -7.08 -4.20
CA ALA A 172 -16.04 -7.42 -5.44
C ALA A 172 -16.19 -8.95 -5.58
N VAL A 173 -15.11 -9.72 -5.43
CA VAL A 173 -15.13 -11.19 -5.58
C VAL A 173 -15.99 -11.88 -4.51
N LYS A 174 -16.01 -11.36 -3.27
CA LYS A 174 -16.74 -12.00 -2.17
C LYS A 174 -18.22 -11.64 -2.11
N TYR A 175 -18.58 -10.40 -2.47
CA TYR A 175 -19.89 -9.87 -2.09
C TYR A 175 -20.73 -9.41 -3.28
N SER A 176 -20.15 -9.14 -4.45
CA SER A 176 -20.89 -8.57 -5.59
C SER A 176 -21.84 -9.57 -6.26
N GLY A 177 -21.41 -10.85 -6.36
CA GLY A 177 -22.07 -11.83 -7.23
C GLY A 177 -21.92 -11.48 -8.71
N ALA A 178 -20.85 -10.74 -9.08
CA ALA A 178 -20.58 -10.26 -10.42
C ALA A 178 -20.18 -11.38 -11.38
N GLY A 179 -20.45 -11.19 -12.65
CA GLY A 179 -19.90 -11.99 -13.75
C GLY A 179 -18.58 -11.41 -14.29
N VAL A 180 -18.39 -10.10 -14.13
CA VAL A 180 -17.22 -9.35 -14.63
C VAL A 180 -16.67 -8.46 -13.53
N LEU A 181 -15.35 -8.46 -13.37
CA LEU A 181 -14.58 -7.53 -12.53
C LEU A 181 -13.51 -6.86 -13.40
N GLU A 182 -13.47 -5.53 -13.38
CA GLU A 182 -12.50 -4.75 -14.14
C GLU A 182 -11.56 -3.99 -13.19
N LEU A 183 -10.25 -4.08 -13.45
CA LEU A 183 -9.22 -3.24 -12.81
C LEU A 183 -8.51 -2.45 -13.91
N MET A 184 -8.64 -1.13 -13.87
CA MET A 184 -8.03 -0.24 -14.84
C MET A 184 -7.10 0.75 -14.16
N VAL A 185 -6.02 1.12 -14.88
CA VAL A 185 -5.06 2.15 -14.45
C VAL A 185 -4.94 3.17 -15.55
N HIS A 186 -5.25 4.42 -15.25
CA HIS A 186 -5.21 5.54 -16.18
C HIS A 186 -4.20 6.58 -15.70
N LEU A 187 -3.29 6.93 -16.60
CA LEU A 187 -2.39 8.05 -16.38
C LEU A 187 -3.03 9.32 -16.93
N LYS A 188 -3.10 10.32 -16.07
CA LYS A 188 -3.53 11.68 -16.42
C LYS A 188 -2.39 12.65 -16.06
N SER A 189 -2.38 13.84 -16.66
CA SER A 189 -1.34 14.84 -16.34
C SER A 189 -1.28 15.12 -14.84
N GLY A 190 -0.19 14.67 -14.18
CA GLY A 190 0.06 14.87 -12.75
C GLY A 190 -0.71 13.97 -11.79
N CYS A 191 -1.45 12.97 -12.28
CA CYS A 191 -2.12 12.01 -11.40
C CYS A 191 -2.29 10.64 -12.06
N ILE A 192 -2.42 9.62 -11.21
CA ILE A 192 -2.76 8.25 -11.59
C ILE A 192 -4.15 7.95 -11.03
N GLU A 193 -5.02 7.42 -11.86
CA GLU A 193 -6.33 6.94 -11.47
C GLU A 193 -6.37 5.41 -11.56
N PHE A 194 -6.74 4.80 -10.46
CA PHE A 194 -7.05 3.37 -10.37
C PHE A 194 -8.55 3.21 -10.26
N THR A 195 -9.13 2.35 -11.08
CA THR A 195 -10.56 2.05 -11.00
C THR A 195 -10.77 0.56 -10.85
N VAL A 196 -11.67 0.19 -9.94
CA VAL A 196 -12.16 -1.19 -9.75
C VAL A 196 -13.65 -1.15 -9.93
N SER A 197 -14.19 -1.90 -10.88
CA SER A 197 -15.63 -1.96 -11.16
C SER A 197 -16.12 -3.38 -11.33
N ASP A 198 -17.31 -3.66 -10.83
CA ASP A 198 -18.01 -4.94 -11.00
C ASP A 198 -19.43 -4.72 -11.53
N ASP A 199 -19.98 -5.72 -12.22
CA ASP A 199 -21.34 -5.75 -12.75
C ASP A 199 -22.35 -6.45 -11.82
N GLY A 200 -22.02 -6.56 -10.52
CA GLY A 200 -22.82 -7.31 -9.56
C GLY A 200 -24.05 -6.60 -9.04
N LYS A 201 -24.57 -7.08 -7.90
CA LYS A 201 -25.82 -6.59 -7.29
C LYS A 201 -25.76 -5.15 -6.77
N GLY A 202 -24.55 -4.57 -6.65
CA GLY A 202 -24.37 -3.24 -6.08
C GLY A 202 -24.63 -3.16 -4.60
N LEU A 203 -24.53 -1.93 -4.06
CA LEU A 203 -24.69 -1.59 -2.65
C LEU A 203 -25.68 -0.43 -2.50
N ASP A 204 -26.45 -0.44 -1.44
CA ASP A 204 -27.23 0.72 -1.00
C ASP A 204 -26.34 1.62 -0.13
N ILE A 205 -25.75 2.64 -0.76
CA ILE A 205 -24.80 3.56 -0.13
C ILE A 205 -25.51 4.43 0.95
N SER A 206 -26.82 4.68 0.81
CA SER A 206 -27.56 5.57 1.70
C SER A 206 -27.80 4.98 3.10
N ASN A 207 -27.81 3.65 3.23
CA ASN A 207 -28.00 2.91 4.47
C ASN A 207 -26.74 2.26 5.03
N MET A 208 -25.57 2.58 4.48
CA MET A 208 -24.31 1.98 4.93
C MET A 208 -23.62 2.84 6.01
N ASP A 209 -23.72 2.40 7.27
CA ASP A 209 -22.61 2.54 8.22
C ASP A 209 -21.44 1.71 7.69
N GLY A 210 -20.72 2.25 6.69
CA GLY A 210 -19.78 1.54 5.85
C GLY A 210 -19.01 0.47 6.61
N GLY A 211 -19.22 -0.80 6.25
CA GLY A 211 -18.56 -1.93 6.89
C GLY A 211 -17.06 -1.71 6.99
N ASN A 212 -16.38 -2.45 7.83
CA ASN A 212 -14.96 -2.24 8.15
C ASN A 212 -14.07 -2.06 6.88
N GLY A 213 -14.38 -2.73 5.77
CA GLY A 213 -13.65 -2.64 4.51
C GLY A 213 -13.69 -1.23 3.88
N ILE A 214 -14.87 -0.64 3.73
CA ILE A 214 -15.01 0.71 3.13
C ILE A 214 -14.39 1.76 4.03
N ARG A 215 -14.58 1.64 5.35
CA ARG A 215 -13.94 2.55 6.32
C ARG A 215 -12.41 2.48 6.25
N ASN A 216 -11.85 1.28 6.14
CA ASN A 216 -10.42 1.06 5.96
C ASN A 216 -9.92 1.64 4.63
N MET A 217 -10.64 1.44 3.53
CA MET A 217 -10.29 2.05 2.23
C MET A 217 -10.28 3.57 2.31
N LYS A 218 -11.29 4.21 2.93
CA LYS A 218 -11.32 5.67 3.15
C LYS A 218 -10.12 6.16 3.95
N ARG A 219 -9.78 5.49 5.05
CA ARG A 219 -8.62 5.81 5.89
C ARG A 219 -7.32 5.72 5.09
N ARG A 220 -7.11 4.61 4.37
CA ARG A 220 -5.89 4.39 3.55
C ARG A 220 -5.73 5.44 2.45
N ALA A 221 -6.81 5.79 1.76
CA ALA A 221 -6.80 6.85 0.76
C ALA A 221 -6.38 8.20 1.36
N ALA A 222 -6.91 8.54 2.54
CA ALA A 222 -6.55 9.77 3.25
C ALA A 222 -5.08 9.78 3.69
N GLU A 223 -4.53 8.67 4.18
CA GLU A 223 -3.13 8.52 4.59
C GLU A 223 -2.13 8.83 3.46
N ILE A 224 -2.47 8.51 2.21
CA ILE A 224 -1.62 8.78 1.04
C ILE A 224 -2.02 10.04 0.26
N GLY A 225 -2.96 10.83 0.78
CA GLY A 225 -3.45 12.04 0.12
C GLY A 225 -4.20 11.79 -1.19
N ALA A 226 -4.75 10.57 -1.38
CA ALA A 226 -5.50 10.20 -2.57
C ALA A 226 -6.97 10.61 -2.47
N GLN A 227 -7.56 10.93 -3.61
CA GLN A 227 -9.02 11.13 -3.71
C GLN A 227 -9.69 9.77 -3.94
N PHE A 228 -10.64 9.43 -3.08
CA PHE A 228 -11.43 8.21 -3.16
C PHE A 228 -12.88 8.53 -3.51
N ASP A 229 -13.40 7.88 -4.53
CA ASP A 229 -14.81 7.91 -4.90
C ASP A 229 -15.40 6.50 -4.96
N LEU A 230 -16.64 6.35 -4.47
CA LEU A 230 -17.38 5.10 -4.46
C LEU A 230 -18.78 5.37 -4.99
N GLN A 231 -19.11 4.76 -6.11
CA GLN A 231 -20.42 4.84 -6.73
C GLN A 231 -21.03 3.44 -6.79
N SER A 232 -22.26 3.31 -6.38
CA SER A 232 -23.01 2.07 -6.48
C SER A 232 -24.52 2.33 -6.44
N GLY A 233 -25.28 1.39 -6.91
CA GLY A 233 -26.73 1.34 -6.81
C GLY A 233 -27.21 -0.11 -6.95
N LEU A 234 -28.37 -0.41 -6.40
CA LEU A 234 -28.93 -1.77 -6.45
C LEU A 234 -29.06 -2.23 -7.92
N GLY A 235 -28.45 -3.36 -8.24
CA GLY A 235 -28.41 -3.96 -9.57
C GLY A 235 -27.50 -3.23 -10.58
N LYS A 236 -26.65 -2.28 -10.16
CA LYS A 236 -25.73 -1.51 -11.02
C LYS A 236 -24.26 -1.78 -10.77
N GLY A 237 -23.95 -2.79 -9.92
CA GLY A 237 -22.59 -3.06 -9.52
C GLY A 237 -21.97 -2.01 -8.60
N VAL A 238 -20.68 -2.07 -8.43
CA VAL A 238 -19.88 -1.12 -7.66
C VAL A 238 -18.79 -0.54 -8.55
N PHE A 239 -18.58 0.76 -8.45
CA PHE A 239 -17.48 1.48 -9.09
C PHE A 239 -16.68 2.20 -8.01
N ILE A 240 -15.39 1.91 -7.95
CA ILE A 240 -14.43 2.52 -7.04
C ILE A 240 -13.37 3.23 -7.86
N SER A 241 -13.10 4.49 -7.55
CA SER A 241 -12.00 5.27 -8.12
C SER A 241 -11.08 5.77 -7.03
N LEU A 242 -9.77 5.66 -7.25
CA LEU A 242 -8.71 6.20 -6.41
C LEU A 242 -7.75 7.01 -7.27
N VAL A 243 -7.62 8.31 -6.99
CA VAL A 243 -6.76 9.23 -7.73
C VAL A 243 -5.61 9.69 -6.84
N ILE A 244 -4.38 9.40 -7.26
CA ILE A 244 -3.14 9.79 -6.56
C ILE A 244 -2.42 10.85 -7.40
N LYS A 245 -2.04 11.97 -6.78
CA LYS A 245 -1.15 12.96 -7.39
C LYS A 245 0.29 12.54 -7.23
N TYR A 246 1.09 12.68 -8.28
CA TYR A 246 2.54 12.46 -8.21
C TYR A 246 3.29 13.75 -8.63
N PRO A 247 4.41 14.06 -7.93
CA PRO A 247 5.05 15.39 -8.06
C PRO A 247 5.85 15.59 -9.35
N ASN A 248 6.06 14.59 -10.19
CA ASN A 248 6.99 14.65 -11.33
C ASN A 248 6.31 14.66 -12.70
N ALA A 249 5.19 15.37 -12.85
CA ALA A 249 4.70 15.73 -14.18
C ALA A 249 5.37 17.04 -14.62
N VAL A 250 6.56 16.96 -15.24
CA VAL A 250 7.18 18.05 -16.01
C VAL A 250 6.69 17.97 -17.43
#